data_31a8a3846fbad11b920929edd9376d3c
#
_entry.id   31a8a3846fbad11b920929edd9376d3c
#
_cell.length_a   1.000
_cell.length_b   1.000
_cell.length_c   1.000
_cell.angle_alpha   90.00
_cell.angle_beta   90.00
_cell.angle_gamma   90.00
#
_symmetry.space_group_name_H-M   'P 1'
#
loop_
_entity.id
_entity.type
_entity.pdbx_description
1 polymer ?
#
loop_
_entity_poly.entity_id
_entity_poly.type
_entity_poly.pdbx_seq_one_letter_code
_entity_poly.pdbx_strand_id
1 'polypeptide(L)'
;MQGSKRKGRRPGTWELRVDAGEDPLTRKRQQKSVTFHGTSRQADVALAELITKSARGQVSVGQRTVAHAIEAGLRQAELEGLEPTTLRNYRTSAECHVLPALGSRRLSNLSAEHLDRFYGALVEAGYSRSTVRGCHVLLCRVLDQAKRWGWVAVNVGRDARPPRQHTSNPKPVPIDVARAMIDEATKVNPTLATLIVLAADTGARRGELCALRWRHVDVEAGTLRIEAAIGETNVVYEKDTKTHQHRTVTLSSFALDWLLDHRDRHAKACALCGIELRYDAYVLAPEPGGLKPLHPSSATRAFSRLRDRMELSSWIHLHGLRHLQVTQLLDAGVPLRSVSGRVGHRNPSTTTNIYAHWIQESDAGSAEVVDGRIWR
;
A
#
# COMPACT_ATOMS: atom_id res chain seq x y z
N MET A 1 -30.09 32.20 11.31
CA MET A 1 -30.18 31.83 9.90
C MET A 1 -31.62 31.95 9.47
N GLN A 2 -31.87 32.64 8.37
CA GLN A 2 -33.22 32.82 7.81
C GLN A 2 -33.45 31.87 6.63
N GLY A 3 -34.61 31.25 6.59
CA GLY A 3 -35.11 30.52 5.45
C GLY A 3 -36.41 31.13 4.93
N SER A 4 -36.72 30.93 3.65
CA SER A 4 -37.96 31.38 3.05
C SER A 4 -38.62 30.28 2.23
N LYS A 5 -39.96 30.32 2.18
CA LYS A 5 -40.80 29.41 1.40
C LYS A 5 -41.54 30.22 0.33
N ARG A 6 -41.48 29.76 -0.90
CA ARG A 6 -42.21 30.39 -2.03
C ARG A 6 -43.02 29.31 -2.79
N LYS A 7 -44.22 29.65 -3.22
CA LYS A 7 -45.05 28.75 -4.01
C LYS A 7 -44.43 28.57 -5.41
N GLY A 8 -44.23 27.33 -5.83
CA GLY A 8 -43.69 26.99 -7.13
C GLY A 8 -44.71 27.17 -8.27
N ARG A 9 -44.25 27.02 -9.51
CA ARG A 9 -45.10 27.20 -10.71
C ARG A 9 -46.19 26.14 -10.89
N ARG A 10 -45.99 24.91 -10.32
CA ARG A 10 -46.95 23.82 -10.37
C ARG A 10 -47.73 23.70 -9.06
N PRO A 11 -49.01 23.35 -9.08
CA PRO A 11 -49.78 23.09 -7.85
C PRO A 11 -49.05 22.08 -6.95
N GLY A 12 -49.07 22.31 -5.63
CA GLY A 12 -48.38 21.43 -4.67
C GLY A 12 -46.86 21.48 -4.66
N THR A 13 -46.23 22.41 -5.37
CA THR A 13 -44.78 22.62 -5.34
C THR A 13 -44.41 23.86 -4.54
N TRP A 14 -43.30 23.76 -3.78
CA TRP A 14 -42.73 24.83 -2.96
C TRP A 14 -41.24 24.97 -3.23
N GLU A 15 -40.75 26.18 -3.35
CA GLU A 15 -39.35 26.49 -3.37
C GLU A 15 -38.93 26.92 -1.95
N LEU A 16 -38.09 26.11 -1.32
CA LEU A 16 -37.53 26.36 -0.01
C LEU A 16 -36.13 26.93 -0.16
N ARG A 17 -35.87 28.09 0.40
CA ARG A 17 -34.54 28.74 0.36
C ARG A 17 -34.01 28.88 1.77
N VAL A 18 -32.74 28.54 1.97
CA VAL A 18 -32.03 28.74 3.22
C VAL A 18 -30.68 29.42 2.96
N ASP A 19 -30.26 30.21 3.90
CA ASP A 19 -28.94 30.77 3.94
C ASP A 19 -27.94 29.66 4.30
N ALA A 20 -26.92 29.46 3.45
CA ALA A 20 -25.89 28.44 3.61
C ALA A 20 -24.56 29.03 4.11
N GLY A 21 -24.57 30.27 4.60
CA GLY A 21 -23.39 30.99 5.08
C GLY A 21 -22.61 31.69 3.96
N GLU A 22 -21.38 32.05 4.26
CA GLU A 22 -20.46 32.67 3.31
C GLU A 22 -19.43 31.65 2.80
N ASP A 23 -19.05 31.76 1.54
CA ASP A 23 -17.94 31.01 1.00
C ASP A 23 -16.64 31.46 1.65
N PRO A 24 -15.87 30.54 2.28
CA PRO A 24 -14.67 30.92 3.04
C PRO A 24 -13.58 31.58 2.21
N LEU A 25 -13.55 31.31 0.89
CA LEU A 25 -12.54 31.82 -0.03
C LEU A 25 -12.99 33.12 -0.70
N THR A 26 -14.24 33.16 -1.17
CA THR A 26 -14.77 34.28 -1.95
C THR A 26 -15.54 35.30 -1.09
N ARG A 27 -15.84 34.98 0.17
CA ARG A 27 -16.69 35.76 1.09
C ARG A 27 -18.09 36.09 0.54
N LYS A 28 -18.50 35.42 -0.52
CA LYS A 28 -19.85 35.61 -1.09
C LYS A 28 -20.87 34.79 -0.31
N ARG A 29 -21.99 35.43 0.02
CA ARG A 29 -23.14 34.79 0.65
C ARG A 29 -23.69 33.69 -0.25
N GLN A 30 -23.89 32.50 0.29
CA GLN A 30 -24.41 31.35 -0.41
C GLN A 30 -25.84 31.06 0.05
N GLN A 31 -26.72 30.79 -0.92
CA GLN A 31 -28.10 30.38 -0.65
C GLN A 31 -28.38 29.03 -1.31
N LYS A 32 -29.12 28.17 -0.65
CA LYS A 32 -29.60 26.91 -1.22
C LYS A 32 -31.10 26.98 -1.44
N SER A 33 -31.54 26.63 -2.66
CA SER A 33 -32.92 26.43 -3.03
C SER A 33 -33.20 24.95 -3.21
N VAL A 34 -34.30 24.45 -2.65
CA VAL A 34 -34.78 23.08 -2.79
C VAL A 34 -36.26 23.11 -3.19
N THR A 35 -36.61 22.38 -4.27
CA THR A 35 -38.01 22.19 -4.63
C THR A 35 -38.61 21.08 -3.79
N PHE A 36 -39.71 21.37 -3.11
CA PHE A 36 -40.46 20.43 -2.29
C PHE A 36 -41.87 20.21 -2.88
N HIS A 37 -42.34 18.96 -2.86
CA HIS A 37 -43.68 18.57 -3.31
C HIS A 37 -44.51 18.15 -2.11
N GLY A 38 -45.65 18.80 -1.91
CA GLY A 38 -46.57 18.49 -0.79
C GLY A 38 -47.42 19.68 -0.37
N THR A 39 -48.07 19.55 0.77
CA THR A 39 -48.90 20.59 1.36
C THR A 39 -48.03 21.73 1.93
N SER A 40 -48.65 22.89 2.14
CA SER A 40 -47.98 24.04 2.77
C SER A 40 -47.38 23.71 4.15
N ARG A 41 -48.11 22.93 4.96
CA ARG A 41 -47.69 22.52 6.30
C ARG A 41 -46.48 21.56 6.23
N GLN A 42 -46.44 20.65 5.26
CA GLN A 42 -45.29 19.77 5.04
C GLN A 42 -44.06 20.56 4.54
N ALA A 43 -44.27 21.58 3.73
CA ALA A 43 -43.21 22.48 3.26
C ALA A 43 -42.60 23.28 4.44
N ASP A 44 -43.40 23.68 5.45
CA ASP A 44 -42.89 24.34 6.66
C ASP A 44 -42.00 23.41 7.50
N VAL A 45 -42.39 22.16 7.67
CA VAL A 45 -41.58 21.13 8.36
C VAL A 45 -40.26 20.91 7.61
N ALA A 46 -40.34 20.73 6.30
CA ALA A 46 -39.15 20.55 5.47
C ALA A 46 -38.20 21.76 5.49
N LEU A 47 -38.77 22.99 5.55
CA LEU A 47 -38.00 24.22 5.70
C LEU A 47 -37.27 24.28 7.05
N ALA A 48 -37.95 23.92 8.15
CA ALA A 48 -37.37 23.88 9.49
C ALA A 48 -36.21 22.86 9.58
N GLU A 49 -36.36 21.67 8.97
CA GLU A 49 -35.29 20.68 8.84
C GLU A 49 -34.11 21.22 8.01
N LEU A 50 -34.40 21.92 6.91
CA LEU A 50 -33.37 22.49 6.05
C LEU A 50 -32.58 23.58 6.80
N ILE A 51 -33.25 24.44 7.58
CA ILE A 51 -32.63 25.45 8.43
C ILE A 51 -31.74 24.80 9.50
N THR A 52 -32.22 23.75 10.15
CA THR A 52 -31.45 22.99 11.16
C THR A 52 -30.20 22.33 10.53
N LYS A 53 -30.33 21.74 9.35
CA LYS A 53 -29.21 21.19 8.59
C LYS A 53 -28.22 22.28 8.17
N SER A 54 -28.70 23.45 7.78
CA SER A 54 -27.86 24.61 7.44
C SER A 54 -27.10 25.14 8.64
N ALA A 55 -27.76 25.28 9.78
CA ALA A 55 -27.14 25.71 11.04
C ALA A 55 -26.02 24.78 11.53
N ARG A 56 -26.11 23.48 11.17
CA ARG A 56 -25.08 22.46 11.45
C ARG A 56 -23.98 22.38 10.35
N GLY A 57 -23.95 23.31 9.39
CA GLY A 57 -23.01 23.26 8.26
C GLY A 57 -23.23 22.06 7.31
N GLN A 58 -24.36 21.37 7.41
CA GLN A 58 -24.68 20.16 6.65
C GLN A 58 -25.37 20.44 5.29
N VAL A 59 -25.57 21.72 4.96
CA VAL A 59 -26.17 22.13 3.68
C VAL A 59 -25.05 22.51 2.72
N SER A 60 -24.61 21.54 1.94
CA SER A 60 -23.65 21.81 0.86
C SER A 60 -24.31 22.61 -0.27
N VAL A 61 -23.80 23.83 -0.51
CA VAL A 61 -24.13 24.61 -1.71
C VAL A 61 -23.19 24.16 -2.81
N GLY A 62 -23.72 23.40 -3.78
CA GLY A 62 -22.99 22.95 -4.94
C GLY A 62 -23.32 21.49 -5.31
N GLN A 63 -23.38 21.23 -6.61
CA GLN A 63 -23.62 19.88 -7.15
C GLN A 63 -22.31 19.09 -7.17
N ARG A 64 -21.67 18.88 -5.99
CA ARG A 64 -20.41 18.15 -5.91
C ARG A 64 -20.59 16.70 -6.30
N THR A 65 -19.74 16.26 -7.24
CA THR A 65 -19.72 14.88 -7.73
C THR A 65 -18.65 14.06 -7.02
N VAL A 66 -18.67 12.74 -7.24
CA VAL A 66 -17.62 11.83 -6.79
C VAL A 66 -16.25 12.24 -7.37
N ALA A 67 -16.22 12.70 -8.64
CA ALA A 67 -14.99 13.20 -9.26
C ALA A 67 -14.38 14.39 -8.50
N HIS A 68 -15.20 15.38 -8.14
CA HIS A 68 -14.74 16.51 -7.31
C HIS A 68 -14.20 16.08 -5.95
N ALA A 69 -14.87 15.09 -5.32
CA ALA A 69 -14.43 14.60 -4.02
C ALA A 69 -13.09 13.84 -4.12
N ILE A 70 -12.89 13.05 -5.16
CA ILE A 70 -11.63 12.36 -5.42
C ILE A 70 -10.50 13.36 -5.65
N GLU A 71 -10.69 14.33 -6.54
CA GLU A 71 -9.67 15.34 -6.84
C GLU A 71 -9.25 16.10 -5.58
N ALA A 72 -10.22 16.67 -4.86
CA ALA A 72 -9.95 17.43 -3.66
C ALA A 72 -9.38 16.57 -2.52
N GLY A 73 -9.89 15.34 -2.35
CA GLY A 73 -9.42 14.40 -1.33
C GLY A 73 -8.00 13.90 -1.59
N LEU A 74 -7.61 13.67 -2.84
CA LEU A 74 -6.24 13.30 -3.19
C LEU A 74 -5.28 14.48 -3.03
N ARG A 75 -5.69 15.69 -3.39
CA ARG A 75 -4.90 16.90 -3.15
C ARG A 75 -4.66 17.12 -1.66
N GLN A 76 -5.68 16.95 -0.83
CA GLN A 76 -5.54 17.03 0.62
C GLN A 76 -4.60 15.96 1.17
N ALA A 77 -4.71 14.72 0.69
CA ALA A 77 -3.83 13.63 1.08
C ALA A 77 -2.35 13.90 0.73
N GLU A 78 -2.11 14.58 -0.39
CA GLU A 78 -0.77 15.00 -0.82
C GLU A 78 -0.21 16.08 0.12
N LEU A 79 -1.03 17.07 0.50
CA LEU A 79 -0.67 18.11 1.49
C LEU A 79 -0.41 17.53 2.89
N GLU A 80 -1.12 16.48 3.26
CA GLU A 80 -0.92 15.73 4.51
C GLU A 80 0.34 14.82 4.49
N GLY A 81 1.10 14.81 3.39
CA GLY A 81 2.32 14.02 3.26
C GLY A 81 2.07 12.52 3.06
N LEU A 82 0.91 12.14 2.47
CA LEU A 82 0.68 10.73 2.15
C LEU A 82 1.76 10.20 1.20
N GLU A 83 2.26 9.02 1.51
CA GLU A 83 3.30 8.33 0.74
C GLU A 83 3.03 8.37 -0.78
N PRO A 84 3.99 8.84 -1.62
CA PRO A 84 3.78 9.01 -3.06
C PRO A 84 3.32 7.75 -3.80
N THR A 85 3.81 6.56 -3.40
CA THR A 85 3.33 5.27 -3.95
C THR A 85 1.86 5.00 -3.63
N THR A 86 1.40 5.39 -2.45
CA THR A 86 -0.01 5.25 -2.06
C THR A 86 -0.88 6.21 -2.87
N LEU A 87 -0.44 7.46 -3.04
CA LEU A 87 -1.12 8.46 -3.89
C LEU A 87 -1.23 7.97 -5.34
N ARG A 88 -0.14 7.42 -5.91
CA ARG A 88 -0.15 6.84 -7.25
C ARG A 88 -1.18 5.71 -7.36
N ASN A 89 -1.20 4.78 -6.40
CA ASN A 89 -2.17 3.69 -6.40
C ASN A 89 -3.61 4.20 -6.30
N TYR A 90 -3.86 5.24 -5.51
CA TYR A 90 -5.17 5.87 -5.42
C TYR A 90 -5.56 6.55 -6.73
N ARG A 91 -4.64 7.29 -7.38
CA ARG A 91 -4.88 7.90 -8.69
C ARG A 91 -5.21 6.82 -9.73
N THR A 92 -4.43 5.75 -9.81
CA THR A 92 -4.70 4.62 -10.72
C THR A 92 -6.07 4.00 -10.44
N SER A 93 -6.41 3.73 -9.19
CA SER A 93 -7.73 3.19 -8.83
C SER A 93 -8.87 4.15 -9.19
N ALA A 94 -8.64 5.46 -9.01
CA ALA A 94 -9.61 6.48 -9.40
C ALA A 94 -9.81 6.51 -10.90
N GLU A 95 -8.75 6.68 -11.67
CA GLU A 95 -8.78 6.91 -13.13
C GLU A 95 -9.25 5.68 -13.89
N CYS A 96 -8.75 4.49 -13.53
CA CYS A 96 -9.06 3.25 -14.24
C CYS A 96 -10.43 2.68 -13.87
N HIS A 97 -10.95 2.93 -12.65
CA HIS A 97 -12.13 2.20 -12.17
C HIS A 97 -13.24 3.11 -11.64
N VAL A 98 -12.93 4.03 -10.70
CA VAL A 98 -13.97 4.76 -9.97
C VAL A 98 -14.58 5.89 -10.81
N LEU A 99 -13.74 6.70 -11.46
CA LEU A 99 -14.19 7.85 -12.24
C LEU A 99 -15.06 7.46 -13.45
N PRO A 100 -14.72 6.42 -14.23
CA PRO A 100 -15.57 5.99 -15.33
C PRO A 100 -16.98 5.55 -14.88
N ALA A 101 -17.08 4.90 -13.71
CA ALA A 101 -18.33 4.32 -13.24
C ALA A 101 -19.17 5.29 -12.37
N LEU A 102 -18.52 6.07 -11.51
CA LEU A 102 -19.17 6.85 -10.46
C LEU A 102 -18.85 8.35 -10.52
N GLY A 103 -17.87 8.77 -11.31
CA GLY A 103 -17.32 10.14 -11.30
C GLY A 103 -18.35 11.24 -11.47
N SER A 104 -19.32 11.07 -12.37
CA SER A 104 -20.39 12.04 -12.66
C SER A 104 -21.50 12.06 -11.60
N ARG A 105 -21.56 11.02 -10.71
CA ARG A 105 -22.63 10.90 -9.71
C ARG A 105 -22.48 11.98 -8.65
N ARG A 106 -23.58 12.64 -8.29
CA ARG A 106 -23.62 13.61 -7.18
C ARG A 106 -23.42 12.91 -5.86
N LEU A 107 -22.61 13.49 -4.96
CA LEU A 107 -22.36 12.95 -3.63
C LEU A 107 -23.66 12.81 -2.81
N SER A 108 -24.62 13.73 -2.98
CA SER A 108 -25.93 13.68 -2.31
C SER A 108 -26.78 12.46 -2.71
N ASN A 109 -26.51 11.89 -3.88
CA ASN A 109 -27.27 10.76 -4.44
C ASN A 109 -26.44 9.45 -4.42
N LEU A 110 -25.28 9.47 -3.77
CA LEU A 110 -24.46 8.27 -3.61
C LEU A 110 -24.97 7.47 -2.41
N SER A 111 -25.21 6.19 -2.60
CA SER A 111 -25.62 5.24 -1.56
C SER A 111 -24.68 4.04 -1.48
N ALA A 112 -24.73 3.29 -0.38
CA ALA A 112 -24.00 2.03 -0.24
C ALA A 112 -24.33 1.04 -1.37
N GLU A 113 -25.61 0.95 -1.76
CA GLU A 113 -26.06 0.10 -2.87
C GLU A 113 -25.35 0.42 -4.20
N HIS A 114 -25.11 1.71 -4.50
CA HIS A 114 -24.37 2.09 -5.70
C HIS A 114 -22.91 1.60 -5.66
N LEU A 115 -22.30 1.61 -4.47
CA LEU A 115 -20.95 1.11 -4.28
C LEU A 115 -20.90 -0.43 -4.37
N ASP A 116 -21.87 -1.11 -3.79
CA ASP A 116 -21.96 -2.58 -3.84
C ASP A 116 -22.15 -3.06 -5.29
N ARG A 117 -23.03 -2.41 -6.07
CA ARG A 117 -23.19 -2.68 -7.51
C ARG A 117 -21.89 -2.42 -8.29
N PHE A 118 -21.20 -1.33 -7.99
CA PHE A 118 -19.90 -1.03 -8.60
C PHE A 118 -18.88 -2.11 -8.31
N TYR A 119 -18.79 -2.59 -7.05
CA TYR A 119 -17.89 -3.69 -6.69
C TYR A 119 -18.26 -5.00 -7.39
N GLY A 120 -19.56 -5.31 -7.51
CA GLY A 120 -20.08 -6.46 -8.26
C GLY A 120 -19.64 -6.40 -9.73
N ALA A 121 -19.84 -5.28 -10.38
CA ALA A 121 -19.45 -5.07 -11.78
C ALA A 121 -17.94 -5.24 -12.01
N LEU A 122 -17.09 -4.78 -11.07
CA LEU A 122 -15.64 -5.01 -11.18
C LEU A 122 -15.28 -6.50 -11.06
N VAL A 123 -15.97 -7.26 -10.19
CA VAL A 123 -15.75 -8.71 -10.05
C VAL A 123 -16.19 -9.44 -11.33
N GLU A 124 -17.36 -9.10 -11.87
CA GLU A 124 -17.88 -9.66 -13.12
C GLU A 124 -16.99 -9.36 -14.32
N ALA A 125 -16.34 -8.20 -14.33
CA ALA A 125 -15.33 -7.82 -15.33
C ALA A 125 -13.98 -8.53 -15.14
N GLY A 126 -13.84 -9.44 -14.15
CA GLY A 126 -12.64 -10.24 -13.91
C GLY A 126 -11.55 -9.56 -13.07
N TYR A 127 -11.82 -8.39 -12.47
CA TYR A 127 -10.84 -7.74 -11.60
C TYR A 127 -10.66 -8.50 -10.28
N SER A 128 -9.42 -8.50 -9.79
CA SER A 128 -9.08 -9.15 -8.53
C SER A 128 -9.80 -8.50 -7.34
N ARG A 129 -10.13 -9.30 -6.33
CA ARG A 129 -10.72 -8.79 -5.07
C ARG A 129 -9.84 -7.74 -4.39
N SER A 130 -8.52 -7.82 -4.59
CA SER A 130 -7.55 -6.82 -4.10
C SER A 130 -7.74 -5.47 -4.81
N THR A 131 -7.96 -5.46 -6.11
CA THR A 131 -8.27 -4.26 -6.91
C THR A 131 -9.56 -3.59 -6.41
N VAL A 132 -10.62 -4.39 -6.24
CA VAL A 132 -11.91 -3.89 -5.73
C VAL A 132 -11.75 -3.27 -4.33
N ARG A 133 -10.97 -3.93 -3.47
CA ARG A 133 -10.69 -3.39 -2.13
C ARG A 133 -9.87 -2.12 -2.18
N GLY A 134 -8.93 -1.97 -3.13
CA GLY A 134 -8.22 -0.72 -3.38
C GLY A 134 -9.17 0.45 -3.70
N CYS A 135 -10.15 0.20 -4.58
CA CYS A 135 -11.20 1.18 -4.90
C CYS A 135 -12.05 1.53 -3.66
N HIS A 136 -12.42 0.53 -2.85
CA HIS A 136 -13.19 0.74 -1.62
C HIS A 136 -12.41 1.61 -0.61
N VAL A 137 -11.12 1.33 -0.39
CA VAL A 137 -10.28 2.10 0.54
C VAL A 137 -10.15 3.55 0.07
N LEU A 138 -9.95 3.79 -1.22
CA LEU A 138 -9.96 5.13 -1.82
C LEU A 138 -11.28 5.85 -1.56
N LEU A 139 -12.40 5.22 -1.90
CA LEU A 139 -13.75 5.80 -1.73
C LEU A 139 -14.03 6.12 -0.26
N CYS A 140 -13.73 5.22 0.67
CA CYS A 140 -13.89 5.47 2.10
C CYS A 140 -13.06 6.69 2.55
N ARG A 141 -11.79 6.79 2.15
CA ARG A 141 -10.92 7.92 2.51
C ARG A 141 -11.46 9.25 1.98
N VAL A 142 -11.85 9.27 0.71
CA VAL A 142 -12.37 10.47 0.06
C VAL A 142 -13.71 10.92 0.66
N LEU A 143 -14.58 9.97 0.98
CA LEU A 143 -15.87 10.25 1.61
C LEU A 143 -15.72 10.65 3.09
N ASP A 144 -14.75 10.12 3.83
CA ASP A 144 -14.41 10.61 5.17
C ASP A 144 -13.94 12.07 5.11
N GLN A 145 -13.12 12.40 4.11
CA GLN A 145 -12.69 13.79 3.90
C GLN A 145 -13.86 14.70 3.50
N ALA A 146 -14.73 14.24 2.60
CA ALA A 146 -15.94 14.95 2.22
C ALA A 146 -16.88 15.17 3.41
N LYS A 147 -16.98 14.21 4.34
CA LYS A 147 -17.72 14.35 5.60
C LYS A 147 -17.08 15.41 6.51
N ARG A 148 -15.76 15.41 6.67
CA ARG A 148 -15.05 16.45 7.44
C ARG A 148 -15.31 17.85 6.92
N TRP A 149 -15.41 18.01 5.59
CA TRP A 149 -15.71 19.29 4.96
C TRP A 149 -17.21 19.64 4.94
N GLY A 150 -18.08 18.82 5.51
CA GLY A 150 -19.52 19.02 5.50
C GLY A 150 -20.20 18.83 4.14
N TRP A 151 -19.52 18.18 3.17
CA TRP A 151 -20.09 17.92 1.84
C TRP A 151 -21.13 16.79 1.85
N VAL A 152 -20.97 15.86 2.75
CA VAL A 152 -21.92 14.77 3.04
C VAL A 152 -22.09 14.61 4.56
N ALA A 153 -23.26 14.16 4.99
CA ALA A 153 -23.53 13.94 6.41
C ALA A 153 -22.90 12.63 6.93
N VAL A 154 -22.85 11.61 6.08
CA VAL A 154 -22.32 10.28 6.39
C VAL A 154 -21.41 9.78 5.28
N ASN A 155 -20.49 8.89 5.65
CA ASN A 155 -19.67 8.17 4.68
C ASN A 155 -20.33 6.84 4.32
N VAL A 156 -21.07 6.82 3.23
CA VAL A 156 -21.77 5.62 2.72
C VAL A 156 -20.80 4.48 2.33
N GLY A 157 -19.51 4.79 2.13
CA GLY A 157 -18.49 3.78 1.88
C GLY A 157 -18.28 2.85 3.08
N ARG A 158 -18.55 3.32 4.31
CA ARG A 158 -18.44 2.50 5.52
C ARG A 158 -19.54 1.44 5.63
N ASP A 159 -20.68 1.68 5.00
CA ASP A 159 -21.82 0.77 4.97
C ASP A 159 -21.74 -0.21 3.80
N ALA A 160 -20.98 0.13 2.75
CA ALA A 160 -20.79 -0.71 1.58
C ALA A 160 -19.92 -1.94 1.90
N ARG A 161 -20.20 -3.05 1.21
CA ARG A 161 -19.60 -4.37 1.47
C ARG A 161 -18.74 -4.85 0.29
N PRO A 162 -17.46 -4.51 0.24
CA PRO A 162 -16.57 -5.05 -0.78
C PRO A 162 -16.42 -6.57 -0.60
N PRO A 163 -16.11 -7.32 -1.69
CA PRO A 163 -15.90 -8.76 -1.64
C PRO A 163 -14.84 -9.14 -0.61
N ARG A 164 -15.10 -10.21 0.16
CA ARG A 164 -14.11 -10.73 1.12
C ARG A 164 -12.85 -11.16 0.36
N GLN A 165 -11.70 -10.73 0.84
CA GLN A 165 -10.43 -11.29 0.34
C GLN A 165 -10.25 -12.69 0.92
N HIS A 166 -9.89 -13.65 0.07
CA HIS A 166 -9.32 -14.89 0.57
C HIS A 166 -7.88 -14.58 0.97
N THR A 167 -7.57 -14.74 2.24
CA THR A 167 -6.19 -14.78 2.70
C THR A 167 -5.58 -16.07 2.17
N SER A 168 -4.87 -16.00 1.04
CA SER A 168 -3.99 -17.10 0.65
C SER A 168 -2.80 -17.09 1.61
N ASN A 169 -2.55 -18.21 2.25
CA ASN A 169 -1.31 -18.37 3.00
C ASN A 169 -0.14 -18.18 2.02
N PRO A 170 0.81 -17.29 2.30
CA PRO A 170 1.95 -17.09 1.43
C PRO A 170 2.75 -18.40 1.37
N LYS A 171 2.98 -18.91 0.16
CA LYS A 171 3.82 -20.08 -0.06
C LYS A 171 5.29 -19.63 -0.08
N PRO A 172 6.17 -20.18 0.77
CA PRO A 172 7.61 -19.93 0.66
C PRO A 172 8.15 -20.55 -0.63
N VAL A 173 9.13 -19.90 -1.23
CA VAL A 173 9.86 -20.51 -2.37
C VAL A 173 10.59 -21.75 -1.86
N PRO A 174 10.52 -22.91 -2.52
CA PRO A 174 11.29 -24.09 -2.12
C PRO A 174 12.81 -23.81 -2.14
N ILE A 175 13.55 -24.43 -1.23
CA ILE A 175 15.00 -24.17 -1.06
C ILE A 175 15.79 -24.55 -2.32
N ASP A 176 15.49 -25.72 -2.89
CA ASP A 176 16.07 -26.21 -4.14
C ASP A 176 15.81 -25.28 -5.31
N VAL A 177 14.59 -24.76 -5.43
CA VAL A 177 14.23 -23.76 -6.44
C VAL A 177 15.00 -22.45 -6.22
N ALA A 178 15.11 -21.98 -4.97
CA ALA A 178 15.88 -20.77 -4.70
C ALA A 178 17.36 -20.92 -5.07
N ARG A 179 17.97 -22.07 -4.77
CA ARG A 179 19.35 -22.40 -5.17
C ARG A 179 19.51 -22.46 -6.69
N ALA A 180 18.64 -23.18 -7.38
CA ALA A 180 18.65 -23.25 -8.84
C ALA A 180 18.48 -21.86 -9.50
N MET A 181 17.66 -20.98 -8.91
CA MET A 181 17.50 -19.62 -9.38
C MET A 181 18.76 -18.77 -9.19
N ILE A 182 19.52 -18.97 -8.10
CA ILE A 182 20.81 -18.30 -7.88
C ILE A 182 21.82 -18.76 -8.93
N ASP A 183 21.93 -20.07 -9.17
CA ASP A 183 22.85 -20.65 -10.14
C ASP A 183 22.57 -20.16 -11.56
N GLU A 184 21.31 -20.14 -11.98
CA GLU A 184 20.94 -19.64 -13.30
C GLU A 184 21.09 -18.11 -13.41
N ALA A 185 20.72 -17.36 -12.36
CA ALA A 185 20.91 -15.90 -12.31
C ALA A 185 22.40 -15.54 -12.44
N THR A 186 23.29 -16.31 -11.82
CA THR A 186 24.75 -16.06 -11.87
C THR A 186 25.28 -16.07 -13.31
N LYS A 187 24.73 -16.92 -14.17
CA LYS A 187 25.13 -17.04 -15.59
C LYS A 187 24.61 -15.87 -16.43
N VAL A 188 23.39 -15.38 -16.14
CA VAL A 188 22.71 -14.43 -17.05
C VAL A 188 22.63 -13.00 -16.51
N ASN A 189 22.66 -12.82 -15.18
CA ASN A 189 22.57 -11.52 -14.52
C ASN A 189 23.13 -11.60 -13.08
N PRO A 190 24.42 -11.46 -12.88
CA PRO A 190 25.06 -11.56 -11.55
C PRO A 190 24.50 -10.58 -10.50
N THR A 191 24.05 -9.39 -10.92
CA THR A 191 23.39 -8.43 -10.00
C THR A 191 22.05 -8.98 -9.50
N LEU A 192 21.29 -9.66 -10.36
CA LEU A 192 20.07 -10.34 -9.93
C LEU A 192 20.37 -11.51 -8.99
N ALA A 193 21.43 -12.28 -9.23
CA ALA A 193 21.87 -13.35 -8.33
C ALA A 193 22.15 -12.78 -6.92
N THR A 194 22.90 -11.68 -6.85
CA THR A 194 23.18 -10.98 -5.59
C THR A 194 21.88 -10.50 -4.90
N LEU A 195 20.93 -9.96 -5.64
CA LEU A 195 19.62 -9.59 -5.10
C LEU A 195 18.88 -10.79 -4.51
N ILE A 196 18.90 -11.96 -5.19
CA ILE A 196 18.25 -13.19 -4.73
C ILE A 196 18.91 -13.72 -3.46
N VAL A 197 20.25 -13.78 -3.41
CA VAL A 197 21.02 -14.20 -2.24
C VAL A 197 20.68 -13.30 -1.04
N LEU A 198 20.78 -11.97 -1.19
CA LEU A 198 20.49 -11.04 -0.12
C LEU A 198 19.01 -11.09 0.32
N ALA A 199 18.07 -11.29 -0.60
CA ALA A 199 16.66 -11.44 -0.27
C ALA A 199 16.38 -12.68 0.57
N ALA A 200 17.03 -13.81 0.22
CA ALA A 200 16.87 -15.08 0.93
C ALA A 200 17.59 -15.07 2.28
N ASP A 201 18.79 -14.46 2.38
CA ASP A 201 19.57 -14.43 3.62
C ASP A 201 19.05 -13.42 4.64
N THR A 202 18.69 -12.20 4.20
CA THR A 202 18.31 -11.11 5.12
C THR A 202 16.80 -10.98 5.32
N GLY A 203 15.99 -11.50 4.41
CA GLY A 203 14.55 -11.26 4.35
C GLY A 203 14.17 -9.80 4.13
N ALA A 204 15.10 -8.95 3.66
CA ALA A 204 14.84 -7.55 3.43
C ALA A 204 13.81 -7.34 2.31
N ARG A 205 13.08 -6.24 2.39
CA ARG A 205 12.12 -5.88 1.34
C ARG A 205 12.85 -5.46 0.07
N ARG A 206 12.23 -5.69 -1.08
CA ARG A 206 12.78 -5.30 -2.39
C ARG A 206 13.33 -3.87 -2.41
N GLY A 207 12.57 -2.89 -1.94
CA GLY A 207 13.00 -1.49 -1.90
C GLY A 207 14.16 -1.23 -0.95
N GLU A 208 14.26 -1.97 0.15
CA GLU A 208 15.38 -1.92 1.10
C GLU A 208 16.65 -2.47 0.43
N LEU A 209 16.56 -3.59 -0.27
CA LEU A 209 17.68 -4.17 -1.02
C LEU A 209 18.19 -3.22 -2.12
N CYS A 210 17.28 -2.58 -2.86
CA CYS A 210 17.66 -1.60 -3.89
C CYS A 210 18.32 -0.34 -3.31
N ALA A 211 18.11 -0.04 -2.02
CA ALA A 211 18.71 1.11 -1.33
C ALA A 211 20.07 0.81 -0.70
N LEU A 212 20.51 -0.46 -0.72
CA LEU A 212 21.78 -0.83 -0.11
C LEU A 212 22.96 -0.15 -0.79
N ARG A 213 23.86 0.40 0.03
CA ARG A 213 25.14 0.97 -0.40
C ARG A 213 26.29 0.21 0.26
N TRP A 214 27.48 0.26 -0.33
CA TRP A 214 28.66 -0.42 0.24
C TRP A 214 28.97 0.06 1.66
N ARG A 215 28.70 1.30 2.00
CA ARG A 215 28.84 1.84 3.37
C ARG A 215 27.96 1.17 4.42
N HIS A 216 26.92 0.42 3.99
CA HIS A 216 26.02 -0.30 4.90
C HIS A 216 26.52 -1.71 5.22
N VAL A 217 27.58 -2.16 4.55
CA VAL A 217 28.18 -3.48 4.73
C VAL A 217 29.38 -3.35 5.64
N ASP A 218 29.31 -3.97 6.81
CA ASP A 218 30.43 -4.14 7.70
C ASP A 218 30.99 -5.55 7.52
N VAL A 219 32.12 -5.65 6.83
CA VAL A 219 32.76 -6.93 6.48
C VAL A 219 33.37 -7.60 7.71
N GLU A 220 33.95 -6.82 8.62
CA GLU A 220 34.61 -7.34 9.82
C GLU A 220 33.56 -7.93 10.80
N ALA A 221 32.47 -7.21 11.01
CA ALA A 221 31.36 -7.67 11.84
C ALA A 221 30.44 -8.67 11.12
N GLY A 222 30.56 -8.87 9.80
CA GLY A 222 29.69 -9.71 8.99
C GLY A 222 28.24 -9.24 9.01
N THR A 223 28.02 -7.90 9.01
CA THR A 223 26.67 -7.32 9.17
C THR A 223 26.27 -6.39 8.04
N LEU A 224 24.97 -6.26 7.86
CA LEU A 224 24.34 -5.38 6.90
C LEU A 224 23.33 -4.45 7.60
N ARG A 225 23.50 -3.13 7.43
CA ARG A 225 22.60 -2.12 7.98
C ARG A 225 21.55 -1.73 6.97
N ILE A 226 20.27 -1.85 7.35
CA ILE A 226 19.11 -1.50 6.53
C ILE A 226 18.47 -0.26 7.14
N GLU A 227 18.66 0.89 6.48
CA GLU A 227 18.22 2.20 6.99
C GLU A 227 17.36 2.97 5.97
N ALA A 228 17.35 2.57 4.71
CA ALA A 228 16.62 3.24 3.66
C ALA A 228 15.87 2.25 2.77
N ALA A 229 14.96 2.76 1.98
CA ALA A 229 14.27 2.00 0.94
C ALA A 229 14.05 2.87 -0.30
N ILE A 230 14.22 2.29 -1.48
CA ILE A 230 13.84 2.93 -2.73
C ILE A 230 12.33 2.78 -2.93
N GLY A 231 11.64 3.92 -2.96
CA GLY A 231 10.26 4.05 -3.43
C GLY A 231 10.26 4.36 -4.93
N GLU A 232 9.15 4.01 -5.58
CA GLU A 232 8.97 4.26 -7.01
C GLU A 232 7.59 4.84 -7.31
N THR A 233 7.59 5.95 -8.05
CA THR A 233 6.43 6.50 -8.74
C THR A 233 6.79 6.62 -10.21
N ASN A 234 6.61 7.76 -10.82
CA ASN A 234 7.22 8.09 -12.11
C ASN A 234 8.72 8.38 -11.95
N VAL A 235 9.17 8.64 -10.72
CA VAL A 235 10.56 8.91 -10.33
C VAL A 235 10.94 7.95 -9.21
N VAL A 236 12.19 7.51 -9.22
CA VAL A 236 12.79 6.75 -8.13
C VAL A 236 13.23 7.73 -7.04
N TYR A 237 12.89 7.46 -5.81
CA TYR A 237 13.30 8.28 -4.66
C TYR A 237 13.70 7.39 -3.49
N GLU A 238 14.74 7.83 -2.80
CA GLU A 238 15.18 7.21 -1.55
C GLU A 238 14.35 7.78 -0.40
N LYS A 239 13.89 6.91 0.47
CA LYS A 239 13.13 7.25 1.67
C LYS A 239 13.65 6.45 2.84
N ASP A 240 13.43 6.94 4.03
CA ASP A 240 13.60 6.17 5.25
C ASP A 240 12.74 4.89 5.23
N THR A 241 13.12 3.88 5.98
CA THR A 241 12.35 2.65 6.04
C THR A 241 10.90 2.95 6.43
N LYS A 242 9.93 2.22 5.86
CA LYS A 242 8.49 2.44 6.08
C LYS A 242 8.08 2.51 7.56
N THR A 243 8.93 2.05 8.45
CA THR A 243 8.69 1.98 9.89
C THR A 243 9.60 2.91 10.70
N HIS A 244 10.46 3.73 10.04
CA HIS A 244 11.54 4.50 10.67
C HIS A 244 12.44 3.64 11.59
N GLN A 245 12.50 2.34 11.33
CA GLN A 245 13.29 1.40 12.10
C GLN A 245 14.49 0.96 11.27
N HIS A 246 15.64 1.51 11.62
CA HIS A 246 16.91 0.98 11.16
C HIS A 246 17.16 -0.34 11.86
N ARG A 247 17.72 -1.30 11.12
CA ARG A 247 18.10 -2.58 11.69
C ARG A 247 19.41 -3.07 11.10
N THR A 248 20.18 -3.74 11.93
CA THR A 248 21.40 -4.45 11.51
C THR A 248 21.05 -5.95 11.45
N VAL A 249 21.44 -6.59 10.36
CA VAL A 249 21.21 -8.00 10.11
C VAL A 249 22.59 -8.67 9.95
N THR A 250 22.86 -9.69 10.73
CA THR A 250 24.08 -10.53 10.55
C THR A 250 23.88 -11.38 9.30
N LEU A 251 24.85 -11.37 8.41
CA LEU A 251 24.87 -12.21 7.21
C LEU A 251 25.38 -13.62 7.54
N SER A 252 24.88 -14.62 6.80
CA SER A 252 25.55 -15.92 6.80
C SER A 252 26.92 -15.81 6.14
N SER A 253 27.84 -16.73 6.45
CA SER A 253 29.16 -16.79 5.80
C SER A 253 29.03 -16.84 4.27
N PHE A 254 28.10 -17.66 3.77
CA PHE A 254 27.83 -17.74 2.34
C PHE A 254 27.41 -16.39 1.73
N ALA A 255 26.50 -15.65 2.37
CA ALA A 255 26.05 -14.37 1.86
C ALA A 255 27.12 -13.29 1.95
N LEU A 256 27.97 -13.35 2.97
CA LEU A 256 29.11 -12.44 3.12
C LEU A 256 30.17 -12.68 2.03
N ASP A 257 30.58 -13.93 1.81
CA ASP A 257 31.51 -14.31 0.76
C ASP A 257 30.99 -13.92 -0.63
N TRP A 258 29.70 -14.20 -0.88
CA TRP A 258 29.01 -13.78 -2.12
C TRP A 258 29.07 -12.27 -2.33
N LEU A 259 28.86 -11.51 -1.28
CA LEU A 259 28.86 -10.04 -1.33
C LEU A 259 30.26 -9.49 -1.57
N LEU A 260 31.31 -10.12 -1.00
CA LEU A 260 32.69 -9.78 -1.28
C LEU A 260 33.05 -10.04 -2.75
N ASP A 261 32.70 -11.19 -3.30
CA ASP A 261 32.86 -11.50 -4.73
C ASP A 261 32.11 -10.49 -5.62
N HIS A 262 30.91 -10.10 -5.20
CA HIS A 262 30.15 -9.08 -5.93
C HIS A 262 30.86 -7.71 -5.88
N ARG A 263 31.45 -7.34 -4.74
CA ARG A 263 32.21 -6.11 -4.59
C ARG A 263 33.44 -6.09 -5.52
N ASP A 264 34.15 -7.21 -5.60
CA ASP A 264 35.31 -7.34 -6.48
C ASP A 264 34.91 -7.23 -7.96
N ARG A 265 33.81 -7.88 -8.38
CA ARG A 265 33.26 -7.73 -9.75
C ARG A 265 32.87 -6.26 -10.01
N HIS A 266 32.24 -5.60 -9.04
CA HIS A 266 31.82 -4.20 -9.17
C HIS A 266 33.05 -3.28 -9.28
N ALA A 267 34.07 -3.47 -8.45
CA ALA A 267 35.31 -2.71 -8.52
C ALA A 267 36.06 -2.88 -9.85
N LYS A 268 36.13 -4.12 -10.37
CA LYS A 268 36.68 -4.43 -11.70
C LYS A 268 35.91 -3.71 -12.81
N ALA A 269 34.58 -3.70 -12.75
CA ALA A 269 33.76 -2.99 -13.73
C ALA A 269 33.97 -1.46 -13.66
N CYS A 270 34.13 -0.90 -12.47
CA CYS A 270 34.53 0.51 -12.28
C CYS A 270 35.89 0.81 -12.94
N ALA A 271 36.91 -0.03 -12.65
CA ALA A 271 38.26 0.14 -13.17
C ALA A 271 38.29 0.10 -14.71
N LEU A 272 37.52 -0.76 -15.35
CA LEU A 272 37.36 -0.79 -16.82
C LEU A 272 36.81 0.52 -17.39
N CYS A 273 36.05 1.28 -16.60
CA CYS A 273 35.53 2.59 -16.96
C CYS A 273 36.48 3.77 -16.51
N GLY A 274 37.64 3.47 -15.94
CA GLY A 274 38.54 4.49 -15.44
C GLY A 274 38.09 5.22 -14.18
N ILE A 275 37.20 4.59 -13.37
CA ILE A 275 36.64 5.13 -12.12
C ILE A 275 36.89 4.16 -10.97
N GLU A 276 36.87 4.69 -9.74
CA GLU A 276 36.94 3.87 -8.53
C GLU A 276 35.57 3.57 -7.97
N LEU A 277 35.42 2.38 -7.34
CA LEU A 277 34.21 2.02 -6.62
C LEU A 277 34.10 2.86 -5.34
N ARG A 278 33.13 3.73 -5.29
CA ARG A 278 32.90 4.62 -4.15
C ARG A 278 32.31 3.88 -2.97
N TYR A 279 32.62 4.30 -1.77
CA TYR A 279 32.08 3.80 -0.51
C TYR A 279 30.55 3.98 -0.39
N ASP A 280 30.01 5.05 -0.99
CA ASP A 280 28.58 5.37 -1.01
C ASP A 280 27.84 4.84 -2.26
N ALA A 281 28.52 4.08 -3.13
CA ALA A 281 27.90 3.46 -4.31
C ALA A 281 26.84 2.42 -3.90
N TYR A 282 25.76 2.34 -4.70
CA TYR A 282 24.75 1.31 -4.50
C TYR A 282 25.30 -0.08 -4.79
N VAL A 283 25.00 -1.05 -3.91
CA VAL A 283 25.39 -2.46 -4.06
C VAL A 283 24.74 -3.07 -5.32
N LEU A 284 23.45 -2.79 -5.50
CA LEU A 284 22.68 -3.23 -6.67
C LEU A 284 22.51 -2.04 -7.61
N ALA A 285 23.49 -1.81 -8.45
CA ALA A 285 23.48 -0.72 -9.40
C ALA A 285 23.33 -1.22 -10.84
N PRO A 286 22.66 -0.46 -11.73
CA PRO A 286 22.55 -0.80 -13.15
C PRO A 286 23.79 -0.39 -13.95
N GLU A 287 24.64 0.47 -13.40
CA GLU A 287 25.88 0.95 -14.03
C GLU A 287 27.11 0.77 -13.10
N PRO A 288 28.33 0.70 -13.66
CA PRO A 288 29.55 0.47 -12.87
C PRO A 288 29.79 1.50 -11.76
N GLY A 289 29.50 2.78 -12.00
CA GLY A 289 29.74 3.84 -11.00
C GLY A 289 28.89 3.76 -9.76
N GLY A 290 27.81 2.99 -9.76
CA GLY A 290 26.95 2.79 -8.60
C GLY A 290 26.24 4.05 -8.11
N LEU A 291 26.08 5.06 -8.97
CA LEU A 291 25.48 6.35 -8.59
C LEU A 291 23.94 6.27 -8.52
N LYS A 292 23.34 5.35 -9.27
CA LYS A 292 21.90 5.14 -9.30
C LYS A 292 21.54 3.77 -8.75
N PRO A 293 20.46 3.67 -7.95
CA PRO A 293 19.99 2.38 -7.44
C PRO A 293 19.36 1.56 -8.56
N LEU A 294 19.37 0.24 -8.40
CA LEU A 294 18.51 -0.63 -9.20
C LEU A 294 17.05 -0.25 -8.97
N HIS A 295 16.33 0.02 -10.06
CA HIS A 295 14.92 0.36 -9.97
C HIS A 295 14.10 -0.85 -9.47
N PRO A 296 13.28 -0.72 -8.40
CA PRO A 296 12.59 -1.85 -7.80
C PRO A 296 11.71 -2.64 -8.78
N SER A 297 11.01 -1.96 -9.72
CA SER A 297 10.23 -2.69 -10.75
C SER A 297 11.13 -3.39 -11.78
N SER A 298 12.35 -2.90 -12.03
CA SER A 298 13.32 -3.60 -12.87
C SER A 298 13.83 -4.86 -12.20
N ALA A 299 14.07 -4.83 -10.87
CA ALA A 299 14.40 -6.00 -10.07
C ALA A 299 13.29 -7.06 -10.16
N THR A 300 12.02 -6.66 -10.00
CA THR A 300 10.88 -7.59 -10.13
C THR A 300 10.76 -8.15 -11.53
N ARG A 301 10.91 -7.33 -12.57
CA ARG A 301 10.86 -7.80 -13.97
C ARG A 301 12.00 -8.76 -14.29
N ALA A 302 13.22 -8.48 -13.81
CA ALA A 302 14.36 -9.39 -14.00
C ALA A 302 14.11 -10.74 -13.31
N PHE A 303 13.60 -10.72 -12.07
CA PHE A 303 13.21 -11.94 -11.36
C PHE A 303 12.11 -12.72 -12.09
N SER A 304 11.07 -12.04 -12.59
CA SER A 304 10.00 -12.70 -13.33
C SER A 304 10.50 -13.32 -14.64
N ARG A 305 11.37 -12.63 -15.39
CA ARG A 305 11.99 -13.18 -16.60
C ARG A 305 12.84 -14.42 -16.31
N LEU A 306 13.60 -14.41 -15.21
CA LEU A 306 14.38 -15.58 -14.78
C LEU A 306 13.44 -16.75 -14.45
N ARG A 307 12.41 -16.51 -13.65
CA ARG A 307 11.37 -17.49 -13.32
C ARG A 307 10.74 -18.10 -14.58
N ASP A 308 10.31 -17.24 -15.51
CA ASP A 308 9.64 -17.66 -16.75
C ASP A 308 10.60 -18.45 -17.66
N ARG A 309 11.88 -18.05 -17.74
CA ARG A 309 12.95 -18.79 -18.45
C ARG A 309 13.19 -20.18 -17.86
N MET A 310 13.06 -20.33 -16.53
CA MET A 310 13.18 -21.62 -15.84
C MET A 310 11.86 -22.41 -15.79
N GLU A 311 10.82 -21.95 -16.48
CA GLU A 311 9.49 -22.55 -16.53
C GLU A 311 8.86 -22.79 -15.15
N LEU A 312 9.24 -21.94 -14.17
CA LEU A 312 8.75 -22.03 -12.81
C LEU A 312 7.35 -21.40 -12.67
N SER A 313 6.57 -21.88 -11.70
CA SER A 313 5.22 -21.42 -11.45
C SER A 313 5.13 -19.92 -11.16
N SER A 314 4.09 -19.25 -11.67
CA SER A 314 3.85 -17.80 -11.53
C SER A 314 3.69 -17.32 -10.09
N TRP A 315 3.34 -18.20 -9.12
CA TRP A 315 3.27 -17.85 -7.71
C TRP A 315 4.65 -17.62 -7.08
N ILE A 316 5.75 -18.08 -7.71
CA ILE A 316 7.12 -17.82 -7.28
C ILE A 316 7.44 -16.36 -7.59
N HIS A 317 7.66 -15.56 -6.57
CA HIS A 317 7.93 -14.13 -6.69
C HIS A 317 9.01 -13.69 -5.70
N LEU A 318 9.66 -12.57 -5.95
CA LEU A 318 10.80 -12.10 -5.17
C LEU A 318 10.50 -12.00 -3.65
N HIS A 319 9.29 -11.57 -3.28
CA HIS A 319 8.89 -11.51 -1.87
C HIS A 319 8.73 -12.90 -1.22
N GLY A 320 8.55 -13.95 -2.02
CA GLY A 320 8.53 -15.34 -1.55
C GLY A 320 9.84 -15.81 -0.94
N LEU A 321 10.99 -15.20 -1.32
CA LEU A 321 12.29 -15.46 -0.68
C LEU A 321 12.33 -14.98 0.78
N ARG A 322 11.68 -13.88 1.08
CA ARG A 322 11.50 -13.42 2.46
C ARG A 322 10.61 -14.40 3.25
N HIS A 323 9.58 -14.93 2.63
CA HIS A 323 8.76 -15.99 3.25
C HIS A 323 9.58 -17.25 3.49
N LEU A 324 10.43 -17.65 2.53
CA LEU A 324 11.38 -18.76 2.71
C LEU A 324 12.23 -18.56 3.96
N GLN A 325 12.90 -17.40 4.09
CA GLN A 325 13.75 -17.12 5.24
C GLN A 325 12.97 -17.20 6.58
N VAL A 326 11.81 -16.55 6.66
CA VAL A 326 10.99 -16.55 7.87
C VAL A 326 10.58 -17.96 8.24
N THR A 327 10.13 -18.77 7.27
CA THR A 327 9.75 -20.17 7.49
C THR A 327 10.94 -20.98 8.02
N GLN A 328 12.11 -20.89 7.37
CA GLN A 328 13.29 -21.64 7.78
C GLN A 328 13.78 -21.27 9.19
N LEU A 329 13.69 -20.01 9.59
CA LEU A 329 14.06 -19.57 10.93
C LEU A 329 13.07 -20.07 11.99
N LEU A 330 11.77 -20.08 11.67
CA LEU A 330 10.74 -20.61 12.58
C LEU A 330 10.85 -22.13 12.73
N ASP A 331 11.08 -22.86 11.63
CA ASP A 331 11.30 -24.32 11.62
C ASP A 331 12.55 -24.70 12.42
N ALA A 332 13.58 -23.85 12.42
CA ALA A 332 14.77 -24.00 13.23
C ALA A 332 14.58 -23.59 14.71
N GLY A 333 13.35 -23.25 15.14
CA GLY A 333 13.05 -22.89 16.52
C GLY A 333 13.48 -21.46 16.91
N VAL A 334 13.86 -20.58 15.98
CA VAL A 334 14.23 -19.21 16.31
C VAL A 334 13.00 -18.46 16.83
N PRO A 335 13.09 -17.79 18.00
CA PRO A 335 11.95 -17.10 18.59
C PRO A 335 11.29 -16.11 17.63
N LEU A 336 9.96 -16.14 17.54
CA LEU A 336 9.15 -15.29 16.63
C LEU A 336 9.50 -13.80 16.72
N ARG A 337 9.81 -13.32 17.93
CA ARG A 337 10.20 -11.91 18.14
C ARG A 337 11.53 -11.59 17.44
N SER A 338 12.50 -12.49 17.51
CA SER A 338 13.80 -12.35 16.86
C SER A 338 13.64 -12.37 15.33
N VAL A 339 12.83 -13.31 14.81
CA VAL A 339 12.50 -13.37 13.38
C VAL A 339 11.81 -12.08 12.93
N SER A 340 10.81 -11.60 13.67
CA SER A 340 10.10 -10.35 13.37
C SER A 340 11.03 -9.13 13.36
N GLY A 341 11.96 -9.05 14.30
CA GLY A 341 12.99 -8.00 14.36
C GLY A 341 13.92 -8.06 13.16
N ARG A 342 14.44 -9.25 12.82
CA ARG A 342 15.35 -9.46 11.68
C ARG A 342 14.71 -8.99 10.36
N VAL A 343 13.48 -9.38 10.09
CA VAL A 343 12.79 -8.99 8.85
C VAL A 343 12.17 -7.59 8.91
N GLY A 344 12.10 -6.94 10.07
CA GLY A 344 11.53 -5.61 10.25
C GLY A 344 10.00 -5.58 10.10
N HIS A 345 9.28 -6.47 10.77
CA HIS A 345 7.84 -6.39 10.94
C HIS A 345 7.52 -5.45 12.09
N ARG A 346 6.84 -4.32 11.82
CA ARG A 346 6.43 -3.36 12.84
C ARG A 346 5.52 -3.99 13.90
N ASN A 347 4.65 -4.90 13.45
CA ASN A 347 3.73 -5.61 14.31
C ASN A 347 4.06 -7.11 14.26
N PRO A 348 4.47 -7.73 15.38
CA PRO A 348 4.70 -9.16 15.45
C PRO A 348 3.49 -10.00 15.02
N SER A 349 2.26 -9.50 15.19
CA SER A 349 1.05 -10.16 14.70
C SER A 349 1.05 -10.41 13.19
N THR A 350 1.81 -9.63 12.42
CA THR A 350 1.99 -9.87 10.97
C THR A 350 2.69 -11.21 10.75
N THR A 351 3.75 -11.49 11.51
CA THR A 351 4.44 -12.78 11.45
C THR A 351 3.54 -13.90 11.98
N THR A 352 2.90 -13.70 13.13
CA THR A 352 1.99 -14.68 13.72
C THR A 352 0.84 -15.04 12.76
N ASN A 353 0.15 -14.05 12.20
CA ASN A 353 -1.01 -14.30 11.32
C ASN A 353 -0.63 -15.00 10.01
N ILE A 354 0.57 -14.72 9.48
CA ILE A 354 1.06 -15.33 8.24
C ILE A 354 1.53 -16.77 8.49
N TYR A 355 2.12 -17.03 9.65
CA TYR A 355 2.80 -18.30 9.95
C TYR A 355 2.13 -19.07 11.11
N ALA A 356 0.92 -18.72 11.53
CA ALA A 356 0.20 -19.35 12.64
C ALA A 356 0.03 -20.88 12.48
N HIS A 357 -0.14 -21.34 11.24
CA HIS A 357 -0.26 -22.78 10.95
C HIS A 357 1.03 -23.56 11.18
N TRP A 358 2.21 -22.92 11.06
CA TRP A 358 3.51 -23.55 11.38
C TRP A 358 3.76 -23.65 12.88
N ILE A 359 3.13 -22.78 13.67
CA ILE A 359 3.27 -22.80 15.13
C ILE A 359 2.48 -23.98 15.74
N GLN A 360 1.39 -24.42 15.10
CA GLN A 360 0.57 -25.54 15.58
C GLN A 360 1.29 -26.91 15.49
N GLU A 361 2.17 -27.11 14.50
CA GLU A 361 2.94 -28.35 14.36
C GLU A 361 4.01 -28.51 15.47
N SER A 362 4.35 -27.45 16.19
CA SER A 362 5.36 -27.40 17.27
C SER A 362 4.81 -27.78 18.65
N ASP A 363 3.53 -28.13 18.77
CA ASP A 363 2.92 -28.41 20.11
C ASP A 363 3.46 -29.68 20.76
N ALA A 364 3.77 -30.72 20.00
CA ALA A 364 4.38 -31.94 20.50
C ALA A 364 5.74 -31.68 21.17
N GLY A 365 6.58 -30.82 20.56
CA GLY A 365 7.85 -30.41 21.18
C GLY A 365 7.68 -29.55 22.43
N SER A 366 6.57 -28.84 22.56
CA SER A 366 6.26 -28.05 23.75
C SER A 366 5.99 -28.95 24.97
N ALA A 367 5.33 -30.08 24.77
CA ALA A 367 5.09 -31.06 25.85
C ALA A 367 6.39 -31.68 26.38
N GLU A 368 7.34 -31.99 25.50
CA GLU A 368 8.67 -32.51 25.89
C GLU A 368 9.48 -31.49 26.71
N VAL A 369 9.42 -30.21 26.33
CA VAL A 369 10.08 -29.11 27.05
C VAL A 369 9.46 -28.94 28.45
N VAL A 370 8.13 -29.04 28.58
CA VAL A 370 7.43 -28.97 29.87
C VAL A 370 7.84 -30.15 30.75
N ASP A 371 7.84 -31.36 30.20
CA ASP A 371 8.25 -32.56 30.92
C ASP A 371 9.69 -32.44 31.44
N GLY A 372 10.62 -32.00 30.58
CA GLY A 372 12.03 -31.89 30.96
C GLY A 372 12.39 -30.72 31.87
N ARG A 373 11.62 -29.63 31.88
CA ARG A 373 11.93 -28.42 32.65
C ARG A 373 11.11 -28.24 33.92
N ILE A 374 9.91 -28.81 33.96
CA ILE A 374 8.98 -28.63 35.08
C ILE A 374 8.90 -29.90 35.92
N TRP A 375 8.97 -31.08 35.29
CA TRP A 375 8.72 -32.35 35.97
C TRP A 375 9.96 -33.20 36.18
N ARG A 376 11.08 -32.86 35.60
CA ARG A 376 12.41 -33.42 35.83
C ARG A 376 13.37 -32.34 36.30
#